data_389eb1df2239ec4a4e2edb5d58bb46b3
#
_entry.id   389eb1df2239ec4a4e2edb5d58bb46b3
#
_cell.length_a   1.000
_cell.length_b   1.000
_cell.length_c   1.000
_cell.angle_alpha   90.00
_cell.angle_beta   90.00
_cell.angle_gamma   90.00
#
_symmetry.space_group_name_H-M   'P 1'
#
loop_
_entity.id
_entity.type
_entity.pdbx_description
1 polymer ?
#
loop_
_entity_poly.entity_id
_entity_poly.type
_entity_poly.pdbx_seq_one_letter_code
_entity_poly.pdbx_strand_id
1 'polypeptide(L)' 'MRMKVKVVPGSSKDEVVGPYGAGLKVRVSAAPEKGKANAAVIRLLAGHYGVTTKHIHIVSGHGSPAKLVEITR' A
#
# COMPACT_ATOMS: atom_id res chain seq x y z
N MET A 1 3.66 -12.93 5.01
CA MET A 1 2.24 -12.59 5.18
C MET A 1 1.74 -11.85 3.94
N ARG A 2 0.62 -12.25 3.43
CA ARG A 2 -0.01 -11.58 2.28
C ARG A 2 -1.34 -10.97 2.69
N MET A 3 -1.66 -9.80 2.12
CA MET A 3 -2.92 -9.13 2.41
C MET A 3 -3.36 -8.30 1.21
N LYS A 4 -4.67 -8.05 1.14
CA LYS A 4 -5.21 -7.12 0.16
C LYS A 4 -5.15 -5.71 0.72
N VAL A 5 -4.74 -4.77 -0.12
CA VAL A 5 -4.65 -3.36 0.25
C VAL A 5 -5.46 -2.55 -0.75
N LYS A 6 -6.46 -1.84 -0.25
CA LYS A 6 -7.26 -0.91 -1.05
C LYS A 6 -6.57 0.45 -0.99
N VAL A 7 -6.23 0.99 -2.15
CA VAL A 7 -5.51 2.26 -2.27
C VAL A 7 -6.44 3.34 -2.81
N VAL A 8 -6.49 4.48 -2.14
CA VAL A 8 -7.21 5.67 -2.60
C VAL A 8 -6.15 6.72 -2.96
N PRO A 9 -5.86 6.92 -4.25
CA PRO A 9 -4.87 7.91 -4.69
C PRO A 9 -5.45 9.32 -4.71
N GLY A 10 -4.60 10.31 -4.88
CA GLY A 10 -5.01 11.71 -5.00
C GLY A 10 -5.55 12.29 -3.70
N SER A 11 -5.22 11.71 -2.56
CA SER A 11 -5.66 12.20 -1.26
C SER A 11 -4.76 13.35 -0.79
N SER A 12 -5.20 14.05 0.26
CA SER A 12 -4.43 15.19 0.77
C SER A 12 -3.16 14.76 1.51
N LYS A 13 -3.09 13.53 1.96
CA LYS A 13 -1.92 13.01 2.68
C LYS A 13 -1.85 11.49 2.56
N ASP A 14 -0.69 10.95 2.90
CA ASP A 14 -0.48 9.50 2.98
C ASP A 14 -0.87 9.03 4.38
N GLU A 15 -1.76 8.03 4.45
CA GLU A 15 -2.16 7.47 5.75
C GLU A 15 -2.72 6.07 5.60
N VAL A 16 -2.55 5.26 6.65
CA VAL A 16 -3.26 3.99 6.79
C VAL A 16 -4.60 4.30 7.43
N VAL A 17 -5.69 4.05 6.68
CA VAL A 17 -7.04 4.34 7.16
C VAL A 17 -7.48 3.33 8.21
N GLY A 18 -7.22 2.04 7.95
CA GLY A 18 -7.58 0.99 8.87
C GLY A 18 -8.01 -0.30 8.17
N PRO A 19 -8.60 -1.23 8.91
CA PRO A 19 -9.07 -2.50 8.34
C PRO A 19 -10.11 -2.28 7.24
N TYR A 20 -10.01 -3.09 6.19
CA TYR A 20 -10.94 -3.05 5.07
C TYR A 20 -11.15 -4.48 4.58
N GLY A 21 -12.26 -5.09 4.96
CA GLY A 21 -12.45 -6.51 4.74
C GLY A 21 -11.37 -7.31 5.48
N ALA A 22 -10.72 -8.23 4.79
CA ALA A 22 -9.63 -9.03 5.36
C ALA A 22 -8.26 -8.34 5.25
N GLY A 23 -8.21 -7.11 4.74
CA GLY A 23 -6.96 -6.39 4.52
C GLY A 23 -6.97 -4.99 5.12
N LEU A 24 -6.31 -4.06 4.43
CA LEU A 24 -6.18 -2.67 4.85
C LEU A 24 -6.62 -1.72 3.75
N LYS A 25 -7.06 -0.54 4.19
CA LYS A 25 -7.30 0.60 3.29
C LYS A 25 -6.28 1.67 3.61
N VAL A 26 -5.66 2.21 2.56
CA VAL A 26 -4.68 3.29 2.69
C VAL A 26 -5.04 4.43 1.74
N ARG A 27 -4.66 5.64 2.11
CA ARG A 27 -4.76 6.82 1.27
C ARG A 27 -3.36 7.28 0.92
N VAL A 28 -3.17 7.70 -0.34
CA VAL A 28 -1.89 8.24 -0.78
C VAL A 28 -2.12 9.52 -1.56
N SER A 29 -1.22 10.48 -1.41
CA SER A 29 -1.28 11.74 -2.13
C SER A 29 -0.76 11.59 -3.57
N ALA A 30 0.07 10.60 -3.83
CA ALA A 30 0.64 10.37 -5.14
C ALA A 30 -0.43 10.02 -6.18
N ALA A 31 -0.21 10.43 -7.42
CA ALA A 31 -1.07 10.05 -8.53
C ALA A 31 -0.90 8.55 -8.83
N PRO A 32 -1.96 7.88 -9.34
CA PRO A 32 -1.90 6.44 -9.64
C PRO A 32 -1.21 6.17 -10.98
N GLU A 33 -0.03 6.73 -11.19
CA GLU A 33 0.70 6.57 -12.45
C GLU A 33 2.18 6.34 -12.21
N LYS A 34 2.82 5.64 -13.14
CA LYS A 34 4.27 5.39 -13.17
C LYS A 34 4.82 4.85 -11.83
N GLY A 35 4.04 4.05 -11.13
CA GLY A 35 4.48 3.44 -9.88
C GLY A 35 4.57 4.37 -8.69
N LYS A 36 4.18 5.63 -8.81
CA LYS A 36 4.25 6.58 -7.69
C LYS A 36 3.39 6.17 -6.52
N ALA A 37 2.15 5.76 -6.79
CA ALA A 37 1.25 5.28 -5.74
C ALA A 37 1.79 3.99 -5.11
N ASN A 38 2.38 3.11 -5.91
CA ASN A 38 2.95 1.86 -5.41
C ASN A 38 4.09 2.13 -4.42
N ALA A 39 4.98 3.08 -4.75
CA ALA A 39 6.07 3.46 -3.85
C ALA A 39 5.53 4.03 -2.55
N ALA A 40 4.49 4.86 -2.61
CA ALA A 40 3.87 5.43 -1.42
C ALA A 40 3.24 4.35 -0.55
N VAL A 41 2.56 3.37 -1.14
CA VAL A 41 1.98 2.24 -0.42
C VAL A 41 3.05 1.45 0.31
N ILE A 42 4.17 1.17 -0.37
CA ILE A 42 5.28 0.44 0.22
C ILE A 42 5.84 1.18 1.45
N ARG A 43 6.04 2.50 1.34
CA ARG A 43 6.53 3.30 2.46
C ARG A 43 5.55 3.30 3.63
N LEU A 44 4.26 3.46 3.34
CA LEU A 44 3.22 3.46 4.38
C LEU A 44 3.18 2.14 5.14
N LEU A 45 3.19 1.03 4.42
CA LEU A 45 3.11 -0.29 5.05
C LEU A 45 4.38 -0.60 5.83
N ALA A 46 5.54 -0.22 5.32
CA ALA A 46 6.79 -0.41 6.05
C ALA A 46 6.76 0.31 7.39
N GLY A 47 6.31 1.56 7.41
CA GLY A 47 6.16 2.32 8.65
C GLY A 47 5.12 1.73 9.58
N HIS A 48 3.98 1.29 9.02
CA HIS A 48 2.89 0.72 9.81
C HIS A 48 3.30 -0.58 10.52
N TYR A 49 4.06 -1.43 9.83
CA TYR A 49 4.49 -2.73 10.39
C TYR A 49 5.87 -2.68 11.04
N GLY A 50 6.54 -1.54 11.01
CA GLY A 50 7.85 -1.39 11.63
C GLY A 50 8.96 -2.19 10.94
N VAL A 51 8.90 -2.30 9.62
CA VAL A 51 9.91 -2.97 8.78
C VAL A 51 10.46 -2.01 7.75
N THR A 52 11.53 -2.39 7.06
CA THR A 52 12.07 -1.58 5.98
C THR A 52 11.29 -1.85 4.69
N THR A 53 11.41 -0.94 3.72
CA THR A 53 10.66 -1.04 2.47
C THR A 53 10.99 -2.30 1.68
N LYS A 54 12.19 -2.85 1.84
CA LYS A 54 12.58 -4.08 1.14
C LYS A 54 11.79 -5.31 1.60
N HIS A 55 11.09 -5.22 2.71
CA HIS A 55 10.23 -6.30 3.22
C HIS A 55 8.80 -6.22 2.68
N ILE A 56 8.48 -5.21 1.90
CA ILE A 56 7.14 -4.99 1.35
C ILE A 56 7.19 -5.20 -0.16
N HIS A 57 6.38 -6.14 -0.66
CA HIS A 57 6.35 -6.47 -2.08
C HIS A 57 4.92 -6.46 -2.60
N ILE A 58 4.67 -5.72 -3.69
CA ILE A 58 3.38 -5.77 -4.37
C ILE A 58 3.43 -6.97 -5.32
N VAL A 59 2.60 -7.97 -5.04
CA VAL A 59 2.58 -9.23 -5.78
C VAL A 59 1.73 -9.11 -7.03
N SER A 60 0.59 -8.43 -6.91
CA SER A 60 -0.30 -8.23 -8.06
C SER A 60 -1.10 -6.94 -7.86
N GLY A 61 -1.76 -6.49 -8.94
CA GLY A 61 -2.58 -5.30 -8.89
C GLY A 61 -1.78 -4.01 -8.99
N HIS A 62 -0.61 -4.02 -9.63
CA HIS A 62 0.25 -2.83 -9.75
C HIS A 62 -0.47 -1.64 -10.40
N GLY A 63 -1.35 -1.88 -11.35
CA GLY A 63 -2.13 -0.84 -12.01
C GLY A 63 -3.55 -0.71 -11.49
N SER A 64 -3.87 -1.33 -10.36
CA SER A 64 -5.21 -1.39 -9.80
C SER A 64 -5.25 -0.73 -8.43
N PRO A 65 -6.40 -0.14 -8.02
CA PRO A 65 -6.55 0.34 -6.65
C PRO A 65 -6.61 -0.77 -5.61
N ALA A 66 -6.87 -2.02 -6.02
CA ALA A 66 -6.83 -3.17 -5.13
C ALA A 66 -5.55 -3.96 -5.40
N LYS A 67 -4.65 -4.01 -4.42
CA LYS A 67 -3.33 -4.63 -4.57
C LYS A 67 -3.19 -5.81 -3.62
N LEU A 68 -2.47 -6.84 -4.07
CA LEU A 68 -2.04 -7.93 -3.20
C LEU A 68 -0.61 -7.66 -2.79
N VAL A 69 -0.38 -7.55 -1.49
CA VAL A 69 0.92 -7.18 -0.94
C VAL A 69 1.45 -8.30 -0.06
N GLU A 70 2.72 -8.62 -0.23
CA GLU A 70 3.42 -9.58 0.61
C GLU A 70 4.37 -8.84 1.54
N ILE A 71 4.31 -9.17 2.82
CA ILE A 71 5.19 -8.60 3.84
C ILE A 71 6.06 -9.73 4.38
N THR A 72 7.37 -9.55 4.27
CA THR A 72 8.35 -10.50 4.78
C THR A 72 9.02 -9.92 6.01
N ARG A 73 9.47 -10.78 6.90
CA ARG A 73 10.20 -10.36 8.11
C ARG A 73 11.43 -11.20 8.33
#